data_d217753f06ffdbfad51c5a3ab3a67167
#
_entry.id   d217753f06ffdbfad51c5a3ab3a67167
#
_cell.length_a   1.000
_cell.length_b   1.000
_cell.length_c   1.000
_cell.angle_alpha   90.00
_cell.angle_beta   90.00
_cell.angle_gamma   90.00
#
_symmetry.space_group_name_H-M   'P 1'
#
loop_
_entity.id
_entity.type
_entity.pdbx_description
1 polymer ?
#
loop_
_entity_poly.entity_id
_entity_poly.type
_entity_poly.pdbx_seq_one_letter_code
_entity_poly.pdbx_strand_id
1 'polypeptide(L)'
;MPSIAAHIICAKLIASKLKINDDDFIKGNILPDIINIPDSHRKIKGTHYYIPNIEFFLEKLDLNNNLQLGYLTHLLLDKYFLEDYIDKIINENEVFYSHIIYKEYDILNSHLLKKFNIDVSKLPLNFSNDSIPII
;
A
#
# COMPACT_ATOMS: atom_id res chain seq x y z
N MET A 1 -4.95 6.61 -2.22
CA MET A 1 -4.55 5.60 -1.24
C MET A 1 -5.54 4.46 -1.24
N PRO A 2 -5.18 3.32 -1.81
CA PRO A 2 -6.03 2.13 -1.75
C PRO A 2 -6.24 1.68 -0.30
N SER A 3 -7.31 0.94 -0.08
CA SER A 3 -7.56 0.37 1.24
C SER A 3 -6.53 -0.71 1.58
N ILE A 4 -6.39 -1.03 2.87
CA ILE A 4 -5.50 -2.10 3.32
C ILE A 4 -5.88 -3.45 2.68
N ALA A 5 -7.17 -3.71 2.49
CA ALA A 5 -7.63 -4.91 1.80
C ALA A 5 -7.14 -4.97 0.34
N ALA A 6 -7.16 -3.84 -0.37
CA ALA A 6 -6.63 -3.76 -1.72
C ALA A 6 -5.13 -4.06 -1.76
N HIS A 7 -4.36 -3.53 -0.82
CA HIS A 7 -2.92 -3.83 -0.71
C HIS A 7 -2.67 -5.32 -0.46
N ILE A 8 -3.42 -5.94 0.43
CA ILE A 8 -3.31 -7.36 0.74
C ILE A 8 -3.65 -8.21 -0.50
N ILE A 9 -4.72 -7.89 -1.19
CA ILE A 9 -5.14 -8.62 -2.39
C ILE A 9 -4.08 -8.50 -3.48
N CYS A 10 -3.61 -7.29 -3.77
CA CYS A 10 -2.53 -7.07 -4.74
C CYS A 10 -1.25 -7.82 -4.35
N ALA A 11 -0.88 -7.80 -3.07
CA ALA A 11 0.29 -8.52 -2.58
C ALA A 11 0.16 -10.02 -2.82
N LYS A 12 -1.00 -10.61 -2.53
CA LYS A 12 -1.24 -12.03 -2.76
C LYS A 12 -1.21 -12.41 -4.24
N LEU A 13 -1.81 -11.58 -5.09
CA LEU A 13 -1.79 -11.82 -6.54
C LEU A 13 -0.37 -11.71 -7.12
N ILE A 14 0.40 -10.72 -6.71
CA ILE A 14 1.78 -10.54 -7.13
C ILE A 14 2.66 -11.67 -6.60
N ALA A 15 2.52 -12.03 -5.33
CA ALA A 15 3.27 -13.15 -4.73
C ALA A 15 3.02 -14.46 -5.47
N SER A 16 1.77 -14.73 -5.83
CA SER A 16 1.42 -15.91 -6.63
C SER A 16 2.09 -15.88 -8.01
N LYS A 17 2.07 -14.73 -8.68
CA LYS A 17 2.65 -14.58 -10.02
C LYS A 17 4.17 -14.66 -10.01
N LEU A 18 4.82 -14.10 -9.02
CA LEU A 18 6.28 -14.12 -8.85
C LEU A 18 6.78 -15.35 -8.11
N LYS A 19 5.89 -16.22 -7.67
CA LYS A 19 6.18 -17.43 -6.88
C LYS A 19 6.94 -17.10 -5.58
N ILE A 20 6.55 -16.01 -4.93
CA ILE A 20 7.05 -15.64 -3.60
C ILE A 20 6.16 -16.33 -2.56
N ASN A 21 6.71 -17.30 -1.85
CA ASN A 21 5.99 -18.03 -0.81
C ASN A 21 6.55 -17.67 0.57
N ASP A 22 6.41 -16.40 0.94
CA ASP A 22 6.99 -15.83 2.15
C ASP A 22 6.03 -14.79 2.74
N ASP A 23 5.74 -14.93 4.02
CA ASP A 23 4.91 -14.00 4.77
C ASP A 23 5.52 -12.59 4.84
N ASP A 24 6.84 -12.46 4.75
CA ASP A 24 7.52 -11.18 4.79
C ASP A 24 7.10 -10.25 3.64
N PHE A 25 6.81 -10.79 2.48
CA PHE A 25 6.30 -10.00 1.37
C PHE A 25 4.93 -9.38 1.69
N ILE A 26 4.04 -10.15 2.30
CA ILE A 26 2.72 -9.66 2.73
C ILE A 26 2.88 -8.61 3.84
N LYS A 27 3.74 -8.88 4.84
CA LYS A 27 4.04 -7.92 5.90
C LYS A 27 4.56 -6.60 5.35
N GLY A 28 5.50 -6.65 4.40
CA GLY A 28 6.04 -5.47 3.74
C GLY A 28 4.96 -4.62 3.10
N ASN A 29 3.96 -5.24 2.48
CA ASN A 29 2.83 -4.54 1.87
C ASN A 29 1.89 -3.87 2.89
N ILE A 30 1.96 -4.24 4.15
CA ILE A 30 1.14 -3.64 5.22
C ILE A 30 1.91 -2.56 5.99
N LEU A 31 3.22 -2.69 6.09
CA LEU A 31 4.07 -1.81 6.91
C LEU A 31 3.89 -0.31 6.65
N PRO A 32 3.78 0.19 5.40
CA PRO A 32 3.63 1.63 5.19
C PRO A 32 2.39 2.24 5.83
N ASP A 33 1.34 1.46 6.04
CA ASP A 33 0.13 1.92 6.73
C ASP A 33 0.30 1.98 8.25
N ILE A 34 1.30 1.28 8.78
CA ILE A 34 1.61 1.22 10.21
C ILE A 34 2.73 2.22 10.56
N ILE A 35 3.72 2.33 9.67
CA ILE A 35 4.87 3.21 9.83
C ILE A 35 4.63 4.51 9.05
N ASN A 36 4.72 5.65 9.72
CA ASN A 36 4.61 6.93 9.06
C ASN A 36 5.80 7.17 8.12
N ILE A 37 5.51 7.37 6.84
CA ILE A 37 6.51 7.71 5.85
C ILE A 37 6.83 9.21 5.98
N PRO A 38 8.11 9.60 6.18
CA PRO A 38 8.47 11.01 6.25
C PRO A 38 8.08 11.78 4.99
N ASP A 39 7.63 13.02 5.15
CA ASP A 39 7.23 13.89 4.02
C ASP A 39 8.36 14.08 3.00
N SER A 40 9.63 14.04 3.45
CA SER A 40 10.78 14.15 2.57
C SER A 40 10.87 13.01 1.53
N HIS A 41 10.22 11.89 1.81
CA HIS A 41 10.19 10.73 0.91
C HIS A 41 8.99 10.76 -0.04
N ARG A 42 8.17 11.78 0.02
CA ARG A 42 6.98 11.92 -0.81
C ARG A 42 7.20 12.99 -1.89
N LYS A 43 6.56 12.79 -3.03
CA LYS A 43 6.69 13.70 -4.17
C LYS A 43 5.95 15.02 -3.96
N ILE A 44 4.77 14.96 -3.34
CA ILE A 44 3.93 16.13 -3.08
C ILE A 44 3.82 16.30 -1.57
N LYS A 45 4.23 17.49 -1.11
CA LYS A 45 4.26 17.84 0.30
C LYS A 45 3.12 18.79 0.63
N GLY A 46 2.51 18.60 1.80
CA GLY A 46 1.50 19.54 2.29
C GLY A 46 0.12 19.40 1.65
N THR A 47 -0.11 18.39 0.84
CA THR A 47 -1.41 18.06 0.24
C THR A 47 -2.06 16.89 0.96
N HIS A 48 -3.34 16.61 0.69
CA HIS A 48 -4.03 15.42 1.17
C HIS A 48 -3.53 14.14 0.49
N TYR A 49 -2.79 14.28 -0.61
CA TYR A 49 -2.29 13.16 -1.42
C TYR A 49 -0.79 13.24 -1.50
N TYR A 50 -0.14 12.29 -0.87
CA TYR A 50 1.30 12.15 -0.93
C TYR A 50 1.65 11.04 -1.92
N ILE A 51 2.15 11.45 -3.09
CA ILE A 51 2.67 10.48 -4.06
C ILE A 51 4.07 10.07 -3.60
N PRO A 52 4.29 8.77 -3.30
CA PRO A 52 5.61 8.32 -2.84
C PRO A 52 6.71 8.61 -3.86
N ASN A 53 7.88 8.99 -3.37
CA ASN A 53 9.07 9.14 -4.19
C ASN A 53 9.70 7.77 -4.45
N ILE A 54 9.26 7.09 -5.49
CA ILE A 54 9.68 5.73 -5.80
C ILE A 54 11.18 5.64 -6.08
N GLU A 55 11.76 6.64 -6.73
CA GLU A 55 13.19 6.66 -7.03
C GLU A 55 14.03 6.61 -5.76
N PHE A 56 13.65 7.36 -4.73
CA PHE A 56 14.30 7.32 -3.42
C PHE A 56 14.29 5.91 -2.84
N PHE A 57 13.13 5.26 -2.86
CA PHE A 57 12.99 3.91 -2.29
C PHE A 57 13.68 2.84 -3.13
N LEU A 58 13.71 2.98 -4.46
CA LEU A 58 14.46 2.07 -5.33
C LEU A 58 15.97 2.08 -5.02
N GLU A 59 16.51 3.25 -4.68
CA GLU A 59 17.93 3.37 -4.32
C GLU A 59 18.25 2.81 -2.94
N LYS A 60 17.29 2.84 -2.00
CA LYS A 60 17.54 2.53 -0.59
C LYS A 60 17.09 1.13 -0.18
N LEU A 61 16.11 0.55 -0.87
CA LEU A 61 15.59 -0.76 -0.50
C LEU A 61 16.39 -1.90 -1.14
N ASP A 62 16.56 -2.96 -0.38
CA ASP A 62 17.10 -4.22 -0.88
C ASP A 62 15.94 -5.05 -1.46
N LEU A 63 15.85 -5.11 -2.77
CA LEU A 63 14.77 -5.81 -3.47
C LEU A 63 14.93 -7.33 -3.45
N ASN A 64 16.05 -7.85 -2.96
CA ASN A 64 16.22 -9.27 -2.68
C ASN A 64 15.65 -9.67 -1.31
N ASN A 65 15.32 -8.69 -0.48
CA ASN A 65 14.65 -8.89 0.80
C ASN A 65 13.14 -8.79 0.59
N ASN A 66 12.40 -9.84 0.89
CA ASN A 66 10.96 -9.90 0.59
C ASN A 66 10.14 -8.88 1.39
N LEU A 67 10.52 -8.56 2.62
CA LEU A 67 9.87 -7.50 3.39
C LEU A 67 10.01 -6.14 2.70
N GLN A 68 11.22 -5.80 2.27
CA GLN A 68 11.50 -4.53 1.59
C GLN A 68 10.90 -4.48 0.19
N LEU A 69 10.88 -5.58 -0.53
CA LEU A 69 10.18 -5.69 -1.80
C LEU A 69 8.67 -5.48 -1.63
N GLY A 70 8.09 -6.06 -0.60
CA GLY A 70 6.67 -5.84 -0.26
C GLY A 70 6.39 -4.37 0.08
N TYR A 71 7.27 -3.74 0.82
CA TYR A 71 7.16 -2.31 1.14
C TYR A 71 7.13 -1.45 -0.13
N LEU A 72 8.05 -1.70 -1.06
CA LEU A 72 8.05 -1.00 -2.34
C LEU A 72 6.77 -1.26 -3.15
N THR A 73 6.29 -2.49 -3.15
CA THR A 73 5.06 -2.87 -3.85
C THR A 73 3.86 -2.07 -3.35
N HIS A 74 3.75 -1.89 -2.02
CA HIS A 74 2.72 -1.02 -1.43
C HIS A 74 2.81 0.40 -1.98
N LEU A 75 4.01 0.98 -1.96
CA LEU A 75 4.21 2.35 -2.43
C LEU A 75 3.92 2.53 -3.91
N LEU A 76 4.22 1.52 -4.73
CA LEU A 76 3.88 1.53 -6.15
C LEU A 76 2.37 1.52 -6.36
N LEU A 77 1.62 0.74 -5.60
CA LEU A 77 0.17 0.74 -5.69
C LEU A 77 -0.41 2.09 -5.28
N ASP A 78 0.10 2.68 -4.19
CA ASP A 78 -0.29 4.03 -3.77
C ASP A 78 -0.05 5.06 -4.89
N LYS A 79 1.11 4.99 -5.52
CA LYS A 79 1.46 5.90 -6.62
C LYS A 79 0.49 5.77 -7.79
N TYR A 80 0.23 4.56 -8.26
CA TYR A 80 -0.69 4.34 -9.37
C TYR A 80 -2.11 4.76 -9.02
N PHE A 81 -2.56 4.45 -7.83
CA PHE A 81 -3.89 4.83 -7.38
C PHE A 81 -4.05 6.36 -7.35
N LEU A 82 -3.07 7.08 -6.81
CA LEU A 82 -3.12 8.54 -6.72
C LEU A 82 -2.99 9.21 -8.09
N GLU A 83 -2.09 8.72 -8.94
CA GLU A 83 -1.86 9.34 -10.26
C GLU A 83 -2.97 9.02 -11.26
N ASP A 84 -3.45 7.78 -11.30
CA ASP A 84 -4.34 7.34 -12.36
C ASP A 84 -5.82 7.39 -11.98
N TYR A 85 -6.14 7.24 -10.70
CA TYR A 85 -7.52 7.16 -10.25
C TYR A 85 -8.00 8.43 -9.52
N ILE A 86 -7.28 8.86 -8.50
CA ILE A 86 -7.70 10.01 -7.68
C ILE A 86 -7.64 11.31 -8.47
N ASP A 87 -6.60 11.52 -9.27
CA ASP A 87 -6.49 12.70 -10.11
C ASP A 87 -7.66 12.82 -11.09
N LYS A 88 -8.12 11.72 -11.65
CA LYS A 88 -9.32 11.69 -12.50
C LYS A 88 -10.56 12.11 -11.73
N ILE A 89 -10.77 11.59 -10.54
CA ILE A 89 -11.93 11.91 -9.71
C ILE A 89 -11.94 13.41 -9.36
N ILE A 90 -10.79 13.95 -8.97
CA ILE A 90 -10.65 15.36 -8.63
C ILE A 90 -10.96 16.25 -9.84
N ASN A 91 -10.37 15.94 -10.99
CA ASN A 91 -10.55 16.71 -12.21
C ASN A 91 -11.98 16.68 -12.74
N GLU A 92 -12.68 15.57 -12.60
CA GLU A 92 -14.06 15.40 -13.06
C GLU A 92 -15.09 16.05 -12.13
N ASN A 93 -14.84 16.05 -10.82
CA ASN A 93 -15.84 16.43 -9.82
C ASN A 93 -15.56 17.76 -9.12
N GLU A 94 -14.43 18.41 -9.36
CA GLU A 94 -13.97 19.68 -8.78
C GLU A 94 -13.80 19.64 -7.25
N VAL A 95 -14.45 18.71 -6.56
CA VAL A 95 -14.41 18.55 -5.11
C VAL A 95 -14.08 17.11 -4.75
N PHE A 96 -13.11 16.94 -3.85
CA PHE A 96 -12.71 15.66 -3.36
C PHE A 96 -12.79 15.61 -1.84
N TYR A 97 -13.58 14.69 -1.31
CA TYR A 97 -13.75 14.47 0.12
C TYR A 97 -13.12 13.14 0.52
N SER A 98 -11.92 13.20 1.09
CA SER A 98 -11.20 12.00 1.54
C SER A 98 -12.02 11.16 2.53
N HIS A 99 -12.80 11.79 3.42
CA HIS A 99 -13.63 11.08 4.38
C HIS A 99 -14.73 10.24 3.73
N ILE A 100 -15.24 10.64 2.56
CA ILE A 100 -16.24 9.86 1.81
C ILE A 100 -15.59 8.59 1.27
N ILE A 101 -14.40 8.70 0.71
CA ILE A 101 -13.66 7.54 0.18
C ILE A 101 -13.32 6.56 1.29
N TYR A 102 -12.84 7.02 2.43
CA TYR A 102 -12.52 6.14 3.56
C TYR A 102 -13.75 5.43 4.11
N LYS A 103 -14.90 6.09 4.11
CA LYS A 103 -16.17 5.47 4.50
C LYS A 103 -16.59 4.39 3.50
N GLU A 104 -16.41 4.62 2.23
CA GLU A 104 -16.67 3.62 1.19
C GLU A 104 -15.71 2.43 1.28
N TYR A 105 -14.47 2.65 1.74
CA TYR A 105 -13.48 1.59 1.93
C TYR A 105 -13.93 0.54 2.95
N ASP A 106 -14.62 0.93 4.01
CA ASP A 106 -15.11 -0.03 5.00
C ASP A 106 -16.07 -1.05 4.37
N ILE A 107 -16.96 -0.57 3.51
CA ILE A 107 -17.90 -1.43 2.77
C ILE A 107 -17.15 -2.27 1.74
N LEU A 108 -16.26 -1.64 0.98
CA LEU A 108 -15.50 -2.28 -0.07
C LEU A 108 -14.55 -3.36 0.48
N ASN A 109 -13.90 -3.08 1.60
CA ASN A 109 -12.97 -4.01 2.24
C ASN A 109 -13.63 -5.34 2.58
N SER A 110 -14.80 -5.29 3.24
CA SER A 110 -15.55 -6.50 3.58
C SER A 110 -15.90 -7.30 2.33
N HIS A 111 -16.34 -6.62 1.28
CA HIS A 111 -16.70 -7.24 0.02
C HIS A 111 -15.50 -7.88 -0.68
N LEU A 112 -14.38 -7.18 -0.74
CA LEU A 112 -13.15 -7.66 -1.37
C LEU A 112 -12.55 -8.85 -0.62
N LEU A 113 -12.48 -8.80 0.69
CA LEU A 113 -11.96 -9.91 1.48
C LEU A 113 -12.80 -11.18 1.28
N LYS A 114 -14.10 -11.05 1.21
CA LYS A 114 -15.01 -12.16 0.93
C LYS A 114 -14.84 -12.69 -0.50
N LYS A 115 -14.79 -11.81 -1.49
CA LYS A 115 -14.67 -12.18 -2.91
C LYS A 115 -13.38 -12.95 -3.19
N PHE A 116 -12.26 -12.54 -2.59
CA PHE A 116 -10.95 -13.18 -2.77
C PHE A 116 -10.64 -14.23 -1.70
N ASN A 117 -11.61 -14.55 -0.86
CA ASN A 117 -11.52 -15.59 0.15
C ASN A 117 -10.30 -15.41 1.09
N ILE A 118 -10.12 -14.20 1.60
CA ILE A 118 -9.04 -13.86 2.51
C ILE A 118 -9.52 -13.94 3.95
N ASP A 119 -8.86 -14.80 4.74
CA ASP A 119 -9.08 -14.91 6.17
C ASP A 119 -8.08 -14.00 6.90
N VAL A 120 -8.59 -12.91 7.49
CA VAL A 120 -7.77 -11.92 8.20
C VAL A 120 -7.01 -12.55 9.37
N SER A 121 -7.58 -13.57 10.03
CA SER A 121 -6.92 -14.24 11.16
C SER A 121 -5.65 -14.99 10.76
N LYS A 122 -5.49 -15.31 9.48
CA LYS A 122 -4.31 -16.02 8.94
C LYS A 122 -3.25 -15.09 8.34
N LEU A 123 -3.45 -13.77 8.40
CA LEU A 123 -2.47 -12.82 7.91
C LEU A 123 -1.29 -12.68 8.90
N PRO A 124 -0.06 -12.49 8.38
CA PRO A 124 1.12 -12.32 9.23
C PRO A 124 1.17 -10.90 9.81
N LEU A 125 0.41 -10.62 10.86
CA LEU A 125 0.27 -9.28 11.44
C LEU A 125 1.19 -9.00 12.64
N ASN A 126 2.20 -9.82 12.89
CA ASN A 126 3.18 -9.58 13.94
C ASN A 126 4.35 -8.75 13.38
N PHE A 127 4.44 -7.50 13.79
CA PHE A 127 5.45 -6.53 13.33
C PHE A 127 6.47 -6.15 14.40
N SER A 128 6.50 -6.81 15.54
CA SER A 128 7.32 -6.40 16.69
C SER A 128 8.83 -6.28 16.40
N ASN A 129 9.34 -7.07 15.46
CA ASN A 129 10.77 -7.09 15.08
C ASN A 129 11.00 -6.62 13.63
N ASP A 130 9.96 -6.20 12.94
CA ASP A 130 10.06 -5.79 11.54
C ASP A 130 10.42 -4.31 11.45
N SER A 131 11.41 -3.99 10.63
CA SER A 131 11.84 -2.61 10.40
C SER A 131 12.34 -2.41 8.99
N ILE A 132 12.20 -1.19 8.50
CA ILE A 132 12.81 -0.74 7.26
C ILE A 132 13.97 0.19 7.65
N PRO A 133 15.22 -0.17 7.36
CA PRO A 133 16.39 0.57 7.88
C PRO A 133 16.51 2.03 7.47
N ILE A 134 15.78 2.43 6.44
CA ILE A 134 15.84 3.80 5.89
C ILE A 134 14.83 4.77 6.52
N ILE A 135 14.01 4.29 7.43
CA ILE A 135 12.93 5.09 8.05
C ILE A 135 13.18 5.34 9.56
#